data_d17d080bca39bdc3c598cdcd4adb8887
#
_entry.id   d17d080bca39bdc3c598cdcd4adb8887
#
_cell.length_a   1.000
_cell.length_b   1.000
_cell.length_c   1.000
_cell.angle_alpha   90.00
_cell.angle_beta   90.00
_cell.angle_gamma   90.00
#
_symmetry.space_group_name_H-M   'P 1'
#
loop_
_entity.id
_entity.type
_entity.pdbx_description
1 polymer ?
#
loop_
_entity_poly.entity_id
_entity_poly.type
_entity_poly.pdbx_seq_one_letter_code
_entity_poly.pdbx_strand_id
1 'polypeptide(L)'
;DSTAPNIDGVHDIELTAFTNKPDLLEGITASDNSKEEIAVTIKGEYDIETAGEYNLSYVAKDSSGNETIKEFKVIVKENENVKVSKTSKGYTIKNYYGITYVDGVIIANKSYSLPSNFAPNNLVTINGYIRVVDYVKTAFTELVSAATSVGLNIYPSSGYRSYNDQKYIYNNYVKRDGQENADTYSARAGYSEHQTGLAIDVNSVDMSFDNTSESKWLKENCYLYGFIIRYPKGKDNITGYMYEPWHIRYIGKDMASKLYNDGDWITLEEYYGIDSKYK
;
A
#
# COMPACT_ATOMS: atom_id res chain seq x y z
N ASP A 1 -50.26 1.57 22.56
CA ASP A 1 -49.83 2.96 22.39
C ASP A 1 -50.01 3.39 20.93
N SER A 2 -50.29 4.68 20.71
CA SER A 2 -50.46 5.28 19.38
C SER A 2 -49.52 6.48 19.15
N THR A 3 -48.62 6.71 20.11
CA THR A 3 -47.63 7.82 20.02
C THR A 3 -46.36 7.28 19.44
N ALA A 4 -45.83 7.94 18.44
CA ALA A 4 -44.53 7.55 17.86
C ALA A 4 -43.36 8.15 18.67
N PRO A 5 -42.21 7.46 18.76
CA PRO A 5 -41.07 7.94 19.51
C PRO A 5 -40.52 9.26 18.95
N ASN A 6 -39.90 10.07 19.80
CA ASN A 6 -39.16 11.25 19.38
C ASN A 6 -37.67 10.91 19.21
N ILE A 7 -37.03 11.44 18.16
CA ILE A 7 -35.58 11.31 17.95
C ILE A 7 -34.94 12.68 18.18
N ASP A 8 -33.92 12.75 19.04
CA ASP A 8 -33.19 13.96 19.37
C ASP A 8 -31.73 13.87 18.90
N GLY A 9 -31.10 15.04 18.76
CA GLY A 9 -29.68 15.15 18.33
C GLY A 9 -29.46 15.20 16.81
N VAL A 10 -30.54 15.16 16.01
CA VAL A 10 -30.45 15.10 14.54
C VAL A 10 -29.83 16.38 13.97
N HIS A 11 -28.78 16.24 13.20
CA HIS A 11 -28.08 17.30 12.46
C HIS A 11 -27.38 16.74 11.24
N ASP A 12 -27.05 17.59 10.28
CA ASP A 12 -26.22 17.23 9.13
C ASP A 12 -24.78 17.02 9.58
N ILE A 13 -24.09 16.06 8.95
CA ILE A 13 -22.72 15.64 9.29
C ILE A 13 -21.79 16.00 8.15
N GLU A 14 -20.76 16.80 8.42
CA GLU A 14 -19.71 17.10 7.45
C GLU A 14 -18.50 16.19 7.68
N LEU A 15 -18.04 15.53 6.61
CA LEU A 15 -16.87 14.64 6.60
C LEU A 15 -15.90 15.08 5.52
N THR A 16 -14.65 14.64 5.63
CA THR A 16 -13.65 14.78 4.58
C THR A 16 -13.43 13.42 3.91
N ALA A 17 -13.38 13.39 2.59
CA ALA A 17 -13.17 12.15 1.84
C ALA A 17 -11.88 11.44 2.28
N PHE A 18 -11.91 10.12 2.25
CA PHE A 18 -10.78 9.25 2.65
C PHE A 18 -10.33 9.39 4.11
N THR A 19 -11.19 9.84 5.01
CA THR A 19 -10.97 9.75 6.47
C THR A 19 -11.69 8.53 7.06
N ASN A 20 -11.51 8.30 8.37
CA ASN A 20 -12.22 7.23 9.05
C ASN A 20 -13.73 7.52 9.08
N LYS A 21 -14.55 6.49 8.89
CA LYS A 21 -16.00 6.60 9.08
C LYS A 21 -16.30 6.80 10.56
N PRO A 22 -17.02 7.89 10.96
CA PRO A 22 -17.46 8.07 12.33
C PRO A 22 -18.65 7.17 12.64
N ASP A 23 -18.96 7.03 13.92
CA ASP A 23 -20.25 6.51 14.36
C ASP A 23 -21.32 7.59 14.16
N LEU A 24 -22.20 7.38 13.20
CA LEU A 24 -23.29 8.33 12.90
C LEU A 24 -24.42 8.33 13.98
N LEU A 25 -24.41 7.37 14.93
CA LEU A 25 -25.35 7.33 16.05
C LEU A 25 -24.84 8.08 17.28
N GLU A 26 -23.62 8.58 17.27
CA GLU A 26 -23.06 9.34 18.39
C GLU A 26 -23.93 10.58 18.69
N GLY A 27 -24.43 10.68 19.91
CA GLY A 27 -25.30 11.79 20.35
C GLY A 27 -26.75 11.75 19.87
N ILE A 28 -27.16 10.69 19.15
CA ILE A 28 -28.55 10.47 18.75
C ILE A 28 -29.25 9.63 19.80
N THR A 29 -30.40 10.10 20.25
CA THR A 29 -31.23 9.39 21.24
C THR A 29 -32.67 9.33 20.78
N ALA A 30 -33.41 8.30 21.26
CA ALA A 30 -34.84 8.23 21.06
C ALA A 30 -35.55 8.10 22.42
N SER A 31 -36.72 8.71 22.55
CA SER A 31 -37.57 8.66 23.74
C SER A 31 -39.02 8.50 23.37
N ASP A 32 -39.78 7.87 24.23
CA ASP A 32 -41.23 7.69 24.06
C ASP A 32 -41.97 7.80 25.40
N ASN A 33 -43.29 7.91 25.33
CA ASN A 33 -44.17 7.99 26.50
C ASN A 33 -44.23 6.68 27.28
N SER A 34 -43.97 5.53 26.66
CA SER A 34 -43.93 4.20 27.26
C SER A 34 -42.77 3.98 28.22
N LYS A 35 -41.74 4.86 28.20
CA LYS A 35 -40.49 4.76 28.96
C LYS A 35 -39.68 3.50 28.65
N GLU A 36 -39.93 2.83 27.53
CA GLU A 36 -39.08 1.75 27.03
C GLU A 36 -37.81 2.32 26.36
N GLU A 37 -36.77 1.54 26.31
CA GLU A 37 -35.57 1.87 25.59
C GLU A 37 -35.82 1.67 24.08
N ILE A 38 -35.65 2.73 23.30
CA ILE A 38 -35.91 2.69 21.87
C ILE A 38 -34.59 2.78 21.11
N ALA A 39 -34.30 1.76 20.31
CA ALA A 39 -33.15 1.75 19.45
C ALA A 39 -33.35 2.65 18.21
N VAL A 40 -32.32 3.44 17.89
CA VAL A 40 -32.27 4.19 16.64
C VAL A 40 -31.43 3.42 15.62
N THR A 41 -31.94 3.32 14.41
CA THR A 41 -31.23 2.71 13.28
C THR A 41 -31.05 3.74 12.16
N ILE A 42 -30.12 3.47 11.24
CA ILE A 42 -29.86 4.34 10.09
C ILE A 42 -30.36 3.66 8.82
N LYS A 43 -31.07 4.41 7.99
CA LYS A 43 -31.48 4.02 6.64
C LYS A 43 -30.75 4.88 5.62
N GLY A 44 -30.21 4.26 4.59
CA GLY A 44 -29.39 4.88 3.55
C GLY A 44 -27.91 4.55 3.72
N GLU A 45 -27.12 4.89 2.72
CA GLU A 45 -25.68 4.62 2.67
C GLU A 45 -24.95 5.87 2.16
N TYR A 46 -23.68 6.00 2.50
CA TYR A 46 -22.79 7.01 1.95
C TYR A 46 -21.42 6.42 1.63
N ASP A 47 -20.75 7.02 0.64
CA ASP A 47 -19.40 6.66 0.28
C ASP A 47 -18.42 7.73 0.81
N ILE A 48 -17.59 7.34 1.79
CA ILE A 48 -16.57 8.23 2.36
C ILE A 48 -15.42 8.54 1.38
N GLU A 49 -15.29 7.80 0.29
CA GLU A 49 -14.25 8.04 -0.71
C GLU A 49 -14.73 8.96 -1.86
N THR A 50 -16.00 9.24 -1.94
CA THR A 50 -16.59 10.08 -3.00
C THR A 50 -17.21 11.35 -2.41
N ALA A 51 -16.68 12.51 -2.78
CA ALA A 51 -17.25 13.81 -2.37
C ALA A 51 -18.67 13.97 -2.91
N GLY A 52 -19.59 14.43 -2.06
CA GLY A 52 -21.00 14.57 -2.41
C GLY A 52 -21.91 14.76 -1.20
N GLU A 53 -23.19 14.96 -1.47
CA GLU A 53 -24.24 14.99 -0.45
C GLU A 53 -25.04 13.68 -0.51
N TYR A 54 -25.20 13.04 0.64
CA TYR A 54 -25.90 11.78 0.81
C TYR A 54 -27.06 11.98 1.78
N ASN A 55 -28.28 11.63 1.36
CA ASN A 55 -29.46 11.72 2.20
C ASN A 55 -29.65 10.39 2.95
N LEU A 56 -29.62 10.45 4.27
CA LEU A 56 -29.86 9.34 5.18
C LEU A 56 -31.02 9.67 6.12
N SER A 57 -31.49 8.68 6.84
CA SER A 57 -32.54 8.86 7.84
C SER A 57 -32.25 8.08 9.11
N TYR A 58 -32.50 8.69 10.25
CA TYR A 58 -32.66 7.97 11.51
C TYR A 58 -34.08 7.43 11.62
N VAL A 59 -34.20 6.19 12.06
CA VAL A 59 -35.47 5.49 12.23
C VAL A 59 -35.54 4.95 13.64
N ALA A 60 -36.55 5.34 14.38
CA ALA A 60 -36.91 4.82 15.70
C ALA A 60 -38.30 4.19 15.67
N LYS A 61 -38.45 3.00 16.25
CA LYS A 61 -39.73 2.28 16.28
C LYS A 61 -39.96 1.75 17.68
N ASP A 62 -41.18 1.98 18.21
CA ASP A 62 -41.60 1.44 19.50
C ASP A 62 -42.11 -0.01 19.40
N SER A 63 -42.40 -0.62 20.54
CA SER A 63 -42.95 -2.00 20.62
C SER A 63 -44.38 -2.12 20.11
N SER A 64 -45.11 -1.01 19.99
CA SER A 64 -46.48 -0.93 19.44
C SER A 64 -46.49 -0.81 17.92
N GLY A 65 -45.30 -0.58 17.32
CA GLY A 65 -45.13 -0.47 15.87
C GLY A 65 -45.19 0.95 15.33
N ASN A 66 -45.32 1.98 16.18
CA ASN A 66 -45.27 3.38 15.73
C ASN A 66 -43.83 3.74 15.40
N GLU A 67 -43.63 4.47 14.29
CA GLU A 67 -42.31 4.78 13.71
C GLU A 67 -42.11 6.27 13.52
N THR A 68 -40.92 6.75 13.84
CA THR A 68 -40.46 8.10 13.50
C THR A 68 -39.25 8.00 12.60
N ILE A 69 -39.29 8.78 11.51
CA ILE A 69 -38.18 8.92 10.56
C ILE A 69 -37.73 10.37 10.54
N LYS A 70 -36.45 10.64 10.76
CA LYS A 70 -35.87 11.97 10.63
C LYS A 70 -34.72 11.96 9.63
N GLU A 71 -34.82 12.76 8.59
CA GLU A 71 -33.82 12.91 7.55
C GLU A 71 -32.65 13.77 8.02
N PHE A 72 -31.44 13.43 7.56
CA PHE A 72 -30.23 14.20 7.72
C PHE A 72 -29.32 13.99 6.51
N LYS A 73 -28.32 14.84 6.34
CA LYS A 73 -27.33 14.73 5.28
C LYS A 73 -25.98 14.34 5.84
N VAL A 74 -25.27 13.47 5.11
CA VAL A 74 -23.82 13.31 5.21
C VAL A 74 -23.21 14.03 4.03
N ILE A 75 -22.42 15.09 4.31
CA ILE A 75 -21.75 15.92 3.31
C ILE A 75 -20.28 15.54 3.30
N VAL A 76 -19.84 14.79 2.29
CA VAL A 76 -18.44 14.40 2.12
C VAL A 76 -17.74 15.45 1.26
N LYS A 77 -16.81 16.20 1.87
CA LYS A 77 -15.98 17.21 1.18
C LYS A 77 -14.76 16.57 0.55
N GLU A 78 -14.24 17.15 -0.53
CA GLU A 78 -12.98 16.72 -1.14
C GLU A 78 -11.83 16.77 -0.13
N ASN A 79 -10.88 15.84 -0.26
CA ASN A 79 -9.64 15.83 0.48
C ASN A 79 -8.50 16.30 -0.45
N GLU A 80 -8.01 17.50 -0.24
CA GLU A 80 -6.95 18.09 -1.07
C GLU A 80 -5.65 17.28 -1.09
N ASN A 81 -5.42 16.45 -0.06
CA ASN A 81 -4.25 15.59 0.07
C ASN A 81 -4.42 14.22 -0.62
N VAL A 82 -5.58 13.97 -1.25
CA VAL A 82 -5.88 12.73 -1.96
C VAL A 82 -6.20 13.04 -3.42
N LYS A 83 -5.45 12.41 -4.32
CA LYS A 83 -5.70 12.51 -5.76
C LYS A 83 -5.98 11.13 -6.31
N VAL A 84 -7.06 10.99 -7.06
CA VAL A 84 -7.44 9.75 -7.73
C VAL A 84 -7.37 9.92 -9.23
N SER A 85 -6.76 8.98 -9.91
CA SER A 85 -6.66 8.95 -11.38
C SER A 85 -6.60 7.50 -11.87
N LYS A 86 -6.38 7.30 -13.17
CA LYS A 86 -6.25 5.97 -13.77
C LYS A 86 -4.93 5.83 -14.49
N THR A 87 -4.39 4.61 -14.50
CA THR A 87 -3.26 4.24 -15.36
C THR A 87 -3.73 4.11 -16.81
N SER A 88 -2.79 3.98 -17.75
CA SER A 88 -3.09 3.70 -19.16
C SER A 88 -3.85 2.38 -19.38
N LYS A 89 -3.76 1.44 -18.44
CA LYS A 89 -4.46 0.16 -18.42
C LYS A 89 -5.74 0.14 -17.58
N GLY A 90 -6.17 1.31 -17.05
CA GLY A 90 -7.43 1.46 -16.32
C GLY A 90 -7.37 1.15 -14.81
N TYR A 91 -6.22 0.77 -14.25
CA TYR A 91 -6.06 0.57 -12.81
C TYR A 91 -6.18 1.89 -12.06
N THR A 92 -6.71 1.85 -10.84
CA THR A 92 -6.85 3.06 -10.02
C THR A 92 -5.52 3.47 -9.42
N ILE A 93 -5.09 4.71 -9.70
CA ILE A 93 -4.01 5.39 -8.98
C ILE A 93 -4.64 6.22 -7.88
N LYS A 94 -4.23 5.99 -6.65
CA LYS A 94 -4.59 6.81 -5.50
C LYS A 94 -3.31 7.39 -4.89
N ASN A 95 -3.12 8.70 -4.98
CA ASN A 95 -2.06 9.38 -4.22
C ASN A 95 -2.68 9.89 -2.92
N TYR A 96 -2.23 9.34 -1.80
CA TYR A 96 -2.72 9.63 -0.47
C TYR A 96 -1.60 10.25 0.35
N TYR A 97 -1.69 11.56 0.63
CA TYR A 97 -0.65 12.33 1.33
C TYR A 97 0.77 12.15 0.75
N GLY A 98 0.88 12.15 -0.58
CA GLY A 98 2.15 12.00 -1.29
C GLY A 98 2.61 10.55 -1.48
N ILE A 99 1.89 9.56 -0.96
CA ILE A 99 2.16 8.14 -1.16
C ILE A 99 1.27 7.62 -2.28
N THR A 100 1.87 7.04 -3.31
CA THR A 100 1.11 6.52 -4.45
C THR A 100 0.83 5.03 -4.30
N TYR A 101 -0.44 4.68 -4.45
CA TYR A 101 -0.92 3.30 -4.56
C TYR A 101 -1.53 3.09 -5.95
N VAL A 102 -1.24 1.97 -6.58
CA VAL A 102 -1.90 1.53 -7.81
C VAL A 102 -2.62 0.23 -7.49
N ASP A 103 -3.94 0.26 -7.59
CA ASP A 103 -4.82 -0.86 -7.22
C ASP A 103 -4.48 -1.47 -5.84
N GLY A 104 -4.21 -0.60 -4.86
CA GLY A 104 -3.84 -0.95 -3.49
C GLY A 104 -2.36 -1.28 -3.26
N VAL A 105 -1.55 -1.39 -4.31
CA VAL A 105 -0.11 -1.65 -4.20
C VAL A 105 0.66 -0.34 -4.11
N ILE A 106 1.44 -0.17 -3.03
CA ILE A 106 2.33 1.00 -2.87
C ILE A 106 3.43 0.98 -3.92
N ILE A 107 3.58 2.07 -4.64
CA ILE A 107 4.59 2.25 -5.69
C ILE A 107 5.64 3.28 -5.25
N ALA A 108 6.90 2.89 -5.33
CA ALA A 108 8.05 3.78 -5.24
C ALA A 108 8.95 3.47 -6.44
N ASN A 109 9.03 4.38 -7.39
CA ASN A 109 9.90 4.29 -8.56
C ASN A 109 10.25 5.71 -9.05
N LYS A 110 10.95 5.85 -10.14
CA LYS A 110 11.41 7.18 -10.63
C LYS A 110 10.30 8.20 -10.93
N SER A 111 9.04 7.76 -11.08
CA SER A 111 7.89 8.67 -11.30
C SER A 111 7.09 8.93 -10.03
N TYR A 112 7.19 8.05 -9.03
CA TYR A 112 6.39 8.09 -7.81
C TYR A 112 7.28 8.05 -6.58
N SER A 113 7.42 9.20 -5.93
CA SER A 113 8.22 9.32 -4.70
C SER A 113 7.39 9.07 -3.45
N LEU A 114 8.09 8.73 -2.37
CA LEU A 114 7.56 8.70 -1.01
C LEU A 114 7.94 9.98 -0.26
N PRO A 115 7.11 10.46 0.67
CA PRO A 115 7.46 11.58 1.53
C PRO A 115 8.73 11.31 2.35
N SER A 116 9.49 12.37 2.66
CA SER A 116 10.76 12.25 3.41
C SER A 116 10.57 11.69 4.83
N ASN A 117 9.41 11.88 5.43
CA ASN A 117 9.04 11.39 6.75
C ASN A 117 8.30 10.05 6.72
N PHE A 118 8.09 9.47 5.53
CA PHE A 118 7.41 8.18 5.43
C PHE A 118 8.29 7.05 5.97
N ALA A 119 7.72 6.29 6.91
CA ALA A 119 8.26 5.01 7.39
C ALA A 119 7.10 4.08 7.74
N PRO A 120 7.19 2.78 7.44
CA PRO A 120 6.19 1.81 7.89
C PRO A 120 6.15 1.73 9.43
N ASN A 121 4.95 1.59 10.00
CA ASN A 121 4.76 1.53 11.47
C ASN A 121 5.14 0.18 12.08
N ASN A 122 5.18 -0.89 11.27
CA ASN A 122 5.32 -2.28 11.69
C ASN A 122 6.66 -2.90 11.23
N LEU A 123 7.73 -2.13 11.28
CA LEU A 123 9.08 -2.62 10.97
C LEU A 123 9.60 -3.55 12.07
N VAL A 124 10.04 -4.74 11.68
CA VAL A 124 10.65 -5.76 12.54
C VAL A 124 12.03 -6.16 12.03
N THR A 125 12.91 -6.57 12.92
CA THR A 125 14.27 -7.05 12.57
C THR A 125 14.20 -8.48 12.00
N ILE A 126 14.89 -8.72 10.88
CA ILE A 126 15.05 -10.05 10.28
C ILE A 126 16.45 -10.63 10.48
N ASN A 127 17.49 -9.78 10.53
CA ASN A 127 18.87 -10.18 10.84
C ASN A 127 19.67 -8.94 11.28
N GLY A 128 20.38 -9.02 12.40
CA GLY A 128 21.20 -7.93 12.91
C GLY A 128 20.41 -6.60 12.99
N TYR A 129 20.78 -5.63 12.17
CA TYR A 129 20.11 -4.32 12.05
C TYR A 129 19.14 -4.22 10.86
N ILE A 130 19.04 -5.28 10.04
CA ILE A 130 18.17 -5.29 8.85
C ILE A 130 16.72 -5.43 9.27
N ARG A 131 15.88 -4.50 8.84
CA ARG A 131 14.46 -4.43 9.17
C ARG A 131 13.61 -4.50 7.91
N VAL A 132 12.43 -5.08 8.04
CA VAL A 132 11.37 -5.11 7.03
C VAL A 132 10.01 -5.02 7.72
N VAL A 133 8.94 -4.88 6.96
CA VAL A 133 7.57 -5.02 7.49
C VAL A 133 7.36 -6.44 8.03
N ASP A 134 6.57 -6.62 9.07
CA ASP A 134 6.38 -7.87 9.82
C ASP A 134 5.95 -9.06 8.95
N TYR A 135 4.95 -8.88 8.07
CA TYR A 135 4.50 -9.95 7.16
C TYR A 135 5.54 -10.27 6.07
N VAL A 136 6.42 -9.32 5.70
CA VAL A 136 7.56 -9.59 4.80
C VAL A 136 8.58 -10.49 5.47
N LYS A 137 8.84 -10.28 6.78
CA LYS A 137 9.69 -11.18 7.57
C LYS A 137 9.17 -12.63 7.53
N THR A 138 7.87 -12.81 7.73
CA THR A 138 7.23 -14.15 7.70
C THR A 138 7.45 -14.81 6.33
N ALA A 139 7.12 -14.11 5.25
CA ALA A 139 7.28 -14.60 3.88
C ALA A 139 8.75 -14.90 3.53
N PHE A 140 9.66 -14.03 3.96
CA PHE A 140 11.11 -14.23 3.73
C PHE A 140 11.65 -15.41 4.52
N THR A 141 11.17 -15.65 5.75
CA THR A 141 11.55 -16.82 6.54
C THR A 141 11.11 -18.12 5.85
N GLU A 142 9.89 -18.16 5.27
CA GLU A 142 9.42 -19.30 4.48
C GLU A 142 10.32 -19.54 3.25
N LEU A 143 10.67 -18.48 2.52
CA LEU A 143 11.56 -18.54 1.36
C LEU A 143 12.93 -19.10 1.74
N VAL A 144 13.56 -18.57 2.80
CA VAL A 144 14.88 -19.03 3.28
C VAL A 144 14.82 -20.49 3.71
N SER A 145 13.78 -20.91 4.42
CA SER A 145 13.60 -22.30 4.84
C SER A 145 13.51 -23.23 3.65
N ALA A 146 12.79 -22.86 2.60
CA ALA A 146 12.68 -23.66 1.38
C ALA A 146 14.01 -23.75 0.62
N ALA A 147 14.73 -22.64 0.47
CA ALA A 147 16.06 -22.63 -0.14
C ALA A 147 17.05 -23.53 0.64
N THR A 148 17.03 -23.43 1.97
CA THR A 148 17.87 -24.25 2.85
C THR A 148 17.55 -25.73 2.71
N SER A 149 16.29 -26.11 2.53
CA SER A 149 15.89 -27.53 2.35
C SER A 149 16.47 -28.18 1.10
N VAL A 150 16.89 -27.38 0.11
CA VAL A 150 17.58 -27.85 -1.10
C VAL A 150 19.08 -27.51 -1.10
N GLY A 151 19.65 -27.19 0.06
CA GLY A 151 21.07 -26.94 0.25
C GLY A 151 21.59 -25.58 -0.17
N LEU A 152 20.69 -24.60 -0.38
CA LEU A 152 21.05 -23.23 -0.77
C LEU A 152 21.04 -22.28 0.44
N ASN A 153 21.93 -21.28 0.41
CA ASN A 153 22.07 -20.31 1.48
C ASN A 153 21.66 -18.90 1.02
N ILE A 154 20.40 -18.56 1.23
CA ILE A 154 19.87 -17.20 0.98
C ILE A 154 19.77 -16.46 2.32
N TYR A 155 20.33 -15.24 2.36
CA TYR A 155 20.32 -14.39 3.55
C TYR A 155 20.11 -12.91 3.15
N PRO A 156 19.52 -12.08 4.04
CA PRO A 156 19.31 -10.67 3.74
C PRO A 156 20.62 -9.89 3.89
N SER A 157 20.91 -8.99 2.94
CA SER A 157 22.01 -8.02 3.00
C SER A 157 21.53 -6.61 3.26
N SER A 158 20.31 -6.28 2.81
CA SER A 158 19.68 -4.97 3.02
C SER A 158 18.16 -5.14 3.12
N GLY A 159 17.50 -4.20 3.81
CA GLY A 159 16.05 -4.17 3.97
C GLY A 159 15.55 -2.72 3.98
N TYR A 160 14.73 -2.36 4.97
CA TYR A 160 14.27 -0.99 5.11
C TYR A 160 15.43 0.00 5.15
N ARG A 161 15.28 1.07 4.39
CA ARG A 161 16.24 2.18 4.31
C ARG A 161 15.45 3.49 4.37
N SER A 162 15.77 4.35 5.33
CA SER A 162 15.10 5.65 5.46
C SER A 162 15.42 6.57 4.29
N TYR A 163 14.61 7.62 4.12
CA TYR A 163 14.87 8.69 3.16
C TYR A 163 16.29 9.26 3.30
N ASN A 164 16.73 9.50 4.53
CA ASN A 164 18.04 10.10 4.80
C ASN A 164 19.20 9.14 4.50
N ASP A 165 19.04 7.85 4.81
CA ASP A 165 20.04 6.84 4.47
C ASP A 165 20.18 6.71 2.95
N GLN A 166 19.05 6.68 2.24
CA GLN A 166 19.04 6.65 0.77
C GLN A 166 19.70 7.90 0.18
N LYS A 167 19.41 9.07 0.74
CA LYS A 167 20.04 10.34 0.34
C LYS A 167 21.55 10.31 0.50
N TYR A 168 22.03 9.78 1.61
CA TYR A 168 23.47 9.63 1.87
C TYR A 168 24.13 8.70 0.85
N ILE A 169 23.55 7.51 0.64
CA ILE A 169 24.05 6.50 -0.32
C ILE A 169 24.07 7.06 -1.73
N TYR A 170 22.96 7.61 -2.21
CA TYR A 170 22.84 8.17 -3.54
C TYR A 170 23.84 9.29 -3.78
N ASN A 171 24.00 10.22 -2.83
CA ASN A 171 24.96 11.33 -2.97
C ASN A 171 26.42 10.83 -3.06
N ASN A 172 26.75 9.72 -2.39
CA ASN A 172 28.09 9.12 -2.52
C ASN A 172 28.29 8.50 -3.90
N TYR A 173 27.27 7.86 -4.47
CA TYR A 173 27.34 7.38 -5.85
C TYR A 173 27.46 8.51 -6.85
N VAL A 174 26.70 9.60 -6.68
CA VAL A 174 26.81 10.78 -7.55
C VAL A 174 28.23 11.40 -7.50
N LYS A 175 28.85 11.46 -6.32
CA LYS A 175 30.22 11.94 -6.19
C LYS A 175 31.24 11.05 -6.88
N ARG A 176 31.02 9.72 -6.88
CA ARG A 176 31.94 8.75 -7.46
C ARG A 176 31.77 8.63 -8.97
N ASP A 177 30.53 8.54 -9.46
CA ASP A 177 30.21 8.10 -10.82
C ASP A 177 29.47 9.15 -11.66
N GLY A 178 29.09 10.29 -11.06
CA GLY A 178 28.21 11.28 -11.66
C GLY A 178 26.74 10.90 -11.57
N GLN A 179 25.86 11.90 -11.69
CA GLN A 179 24.42 11.71 -11.49
C GLN A 179 23.80 10.77 -12.54
N GLU A 180 24.15 10.94 -13.80
CA GLU A 180 23.59 10.14 -14.90
C GLU A 180 23.86 8.65 -14.71
N ASN A 181 25.10 8.28 -14.34
CA ASN A 181 25.44 6.90 -14.04
C ASN A 181 24.76 6.40 -12.75
N ALA A 182 24.80 7.20 -11.68
CA ALA A 182 24.18 6.84 -10.40
C ALA A 182 22.68 6.55 -10.56
N ASP A 183 21.97 7.30 -11.39
CA ASP A 183 20.54 7.09 -11.68
C ASP A 183 20.24 5.72 -12.32
N THR A 184 21.23 5.07 -12.96
CA THR A 184 20.99 3.76 -13.61
C THR A 184 20.90 2.60 -12.62
N TYR A 185 21.49 2.73 -11.42
CA TYR A 185 21.58 1.63 -10.44
C TYR A 185 21.19 2.04 -9.00
N SER A 186 20.91 3.31 -8.73
CA SER A 186 20.52 3.76 -7.39
C SER A 186 19.36 4.75 -7.47
N ALA A 187 18.37 4.56 -6.62
CA ALA A 187 17.26 5.48 -6.52
C ALA A 187 17.66 6.78 -5.82
N ARG A 188 17.13 7.91 -6.29
CA ARG A 188 17.17 9.16 -5.53
C ARG A 188 16.39 9.02 -4.23
N ALA A 189 16.69 9.86 -3.23
CA ALA A 189 15.96 9.86 -1.97
C ALA A 189 14.44 10.05 -2.18
N GLY A 190 13.66 9.20 -1.54
CA GLY A 190 12.20 9.13 -1.72
C GLY A 190 11.73 8.23 -2.86
N TYR A 191 12.59 7.81 -3.77
CA TYR A 191 12.23 6.98 -4.92
C TYR A 191 12.63 5.50 -4.77
N SER A 192 13.20 5.12 -3.62
CA SER A 192 13.64 3.77 -3.34
C SER A 192 12.53 2.91 -2.72
N GLU A 193 12.33 1.69 -3.25
CA GLU A 193 11.42 0.71 -2.66
C GLU A 193 11.85 0.26 -1.25
N HIS A 194 13.13 0.36 -0.90
CA HIS A 194 13.59 0.05 0.45
C HIS A 194 12.93 0.94 1.52
N GLN A 195 12.48 2.15 1.18
CA GLN A 195 11.76 3.01 2.12
C GLN A 195 10.37 2.44 2.45
N THR A 196 9.80 1.56 1.61
CA THR A 196 8.53 0.89 1.90
C THR A 196 8.66 -0.22 2.94
N GLY A 197 9.88 -0.72 3.21
CA GLY A 197 10.10 -1.92 4.02
C GLY A 197 9.65 -3.23 3.37
N LEU A 198 9.32 -3.19 2.07
CA LEU A 198 8.84 -4.33 1.29
C LEU A 198 9.92 -4.93 0.37
N ALA A 199 11.07 -4.29 0.26
CA ALA A 199 12.19 -4.74 -0.55
C ALA A 199 13.31 -5.32 0.33
N ILE A 200 13.95 -6.37 -0.18
CA ILE A 200 15.12 -7.03 0.43
C ILE A 200 16.16 -7.21 -0.66
N ASP A 201 17.40 -6.80 -0.37
CA ASP A 201 18.55 -7.28 -1.13
C ASP A 201 19.09 -8.53 -0.45
N VAL A 202 19.37 -9.57 -1.24
CA VAL A 202 19.86 -10.84 -0.74
C VAL A 202 21.30 -11.12 -1.19
N ASN A 203 22.03 -11.86 -0.35
CA ASN A 203 23.39 -12.33 -0.63
C ASN A 203 24.34 -11.18 -1.04
N SER A 204 24.84 -11.17 -2.27
CA SER A 204 25.77 -10.17 -2.79
C SER A 204 25.05 -9.13 -3.66
N VAL A 205 25.25 -7.86 -3.35
CA VAL A 205 24.65 -6.73 -4.11
C VAL A 205 25.57 -6.34 -5.27
N ASP A 206 25.88 -7.31 -6.11
CA ASP A 206 26.65 -7.17 -7.33
C ASP A 206 26.32 -8.28 -8.33
N MET A 207 26.76 -8.13 -9.59
CA MET A 207 26.45 -9.04 -10.69
C MET A 207 27.05 -10.44 -10.55
N SER A 208 27.98 -10.67 -9.62
CA SER A 208 28.50 -12.03 -9.35
C SER A 208 27.41 -12.95 -8.82
N PHE A 209 26.42 -12.40 -8.13
CA PHE A 209 25.28 -13.16 -7.63
C PHE A 209 24.47 -13.82 -8.75
N ASP A 210 24.33 -13.21 -9.91
CA ASP A 210 23.53 -13.75 -11.03
C ASP A 210 23.96 -15.17 -11.47
N ASN A 211 25.22 -15.52 -11.27
CA ASN A 211 25.77 -16.81 -11.68
C ASN A 211 25.67 -17.91 -10.60
N THR A 212 25.15 -17.58 -9.42
CA THR A 212 25.05 -18.52 -8.30
C THR A 212 23.82 -19.44 -8.41
N SER A 213 23.85 -20.56 -7.71
CA SER A 213 22.71 -21.48 -7.58
C SER A 213 21.55 -20.81 -6.85
N GLU A 214 21.88 -19.97 -5.86
CA GLU A 214 20.91 -19.19 -5.09
C GLU A 214 20.12 -18.21 -5.96
N SER A 215 20.81 -17.49 -6.85
CA SER A 215 20.15 -16.55 -7.78
C SER A 215 19.24 -17.27 -8.76
N LYS A 216 19.67 -18.42 -9.30
CA LYS A 216 18.84 -19.23 -10.21
C LYS A 216 17.58 -19.72 -9.50
N TRP A 217 17.74 -20.30 -8.33
CA TRP A 217 16.63 -20.79 -7.53
C TRP A 217 15.68 -19.65 -7.15
N LEU A 218 16.22 -18.50 -6.75
CA LEU A 218 15.44 -17.31 -6.37
C LEU A 218 14.55 -16.84 -7.53
N LYS A 219 15.10 -16.73 -8.75
CA LYS A 219 14.34 -16.36 -9.95
C LYS A 219 13.19 -17.31 -10.28
N GLU A 220 13.37 -18.59 -10.00
CA GLU A 220 12.39 -19.64 -10.32
C GLU A 220 11.37 -19.85 -9.21
N ASN A 221 11.64 -19.43 -7.97
CA ASN A 221 10.82 -19.84 -6.82
C ASN A 221 10.31 -18.68 -5.95
N CYS A 222 10.89 -17.47 -6.00
CA CYS A 222 10.54 -16.42 -5.04
C CYS A 222 9.07 -16.01 -5.10
N TYR A 223 8.40 -16.15 -6.26
CA TYR A 223 6.98 -15.83 -6.42
C TYR A 223 6.07 -16.72 -5.55
N LEU A 224 6.47 -17.96 -5.26
CA LEU A 224 5.74 -18.87 -4.37
C LEU A 224 5.63 -18.34 -2.93
N TYR A 225 6.53 -17.42 -2.57
CA TYR A 225 6.60 -16.76 -1.26
C TYR A 225 6.14 -15.30 -1.30
N GLY A 226 5.60 -14.86 -2.44
CA GLY A 226 5.05 -13.51 -2.61
C GLY A 226 6.08 -12.45 -3.00
N PHE A 227 7.27 -12.85 -3.42
CA PHE A 227 8.31 -11.94 -3.91
C PHE A 227 8.42 -11.96 -5.44
N ILE A 228 8.87 -10.85 -6.00
CA ILE A 228 9.21 -10.72 -7.41
C ILE A 228 10.68 -10.31 -7.55
N ILE A 229 11.31 -10.68 -8.67
CA ILE A 229 12.53 -10.05 -9.13
C ILE A 229 12.13 -8.66 -9.67
N ARG A 230 12.43 -7.62 -8.90
CA ARG A 230 11.87 -6.29 -9.15
C ARG A 230 12.39 -5.62 -10.42
N TYR A 231 13.66 -5.84 -10.71
CA TYR A 231 14.36 -5.28 -11.87
C TYR A 231 14.91 -6.42 -12.75
N PRO A 232 14.04 -7.06 -13.57
CA PRO A 232 14.41 -8.21 -14.37
C PRO A 232 15.34 -7.84 -15.53
N LYS A 233 16.09 -8.80 -16.03
CA LYS A 233 17.02 -8.62 -17.14
C LYS A 233 16.30 -8.16 -18.42
N GLY A 234 16.84 -7.13 -19.06
CA GLY A 234 16.30 -6.58 -20.31
C GLY A 234 15.08 -5.66 -20.14
N LYS A 235 14.75 -5.26 -18.90
CA LYS A 235 13.63 -4.35 -18.59
C LYS A 235 14.08 -2.96 -18.12
N ASP A 236 15.34 -2.61 -18.31
CA ASP A 236 15.97 -1.36 -17.84
C ASP A 236 15.25 -0.12 -18.37
N ASN A 237 14.83 -0.15 -19.64
CA ASN A 237 14.08 0.94 -20.28
C ASN A 237 12.67 1.13 -19.71
N ILE A 238 12.14 0.13 -19.02
CA ILE A 238 10.80 0.10 -18.43
C ILE A 238 10.87 0.51 -16.96
N THR A 239 11.74 -0.16 -16.19
CA THR A 239 11.89 0.10 -14.75
C THR A 239 12.73 1.33 -14.44
N GLY A 240 13.59 1.74 -15.40
CA GLY A 240 14.56 2.82 -15.24
C GLY A 240 15.82 2.40 -14.45
N TYR A 241 15.94 1.14 -14.04
CA TYR A 241 17.08 0.59 -13.32
C TYR A 241 17.66 -0.60 -14.06
N MET A 242 18.98 -0.78 -13.93
CA MET A 242 19.65 -1.96 -14.43
C MET A 242 19.10 -3.24 -13.79
N TYR A 243 19.43 -4.38 -14.41
CA TYR A 243 19.10 -5.68 -13.85
C TYR A 243 19.72 -5.88 -12.47
N GLU A 244 18.92 -6.28 -11.48
CA GLU A 244 19.35 -6.54 -10.10
C GLU A 244 18.85 -7.91 -9.62
N PRO A 245 19.63 -9.00 -9.79
CA PRO A 245 19.24 -10.35 -9.41
C PRO A 245 19.05 -10.54 -7.90
N TRP A 246 19.61 -9.65 -7.08
CA TRP A 246 19.56 -9.67 -5.60
C TRP A 246 18.35 -8.92 -5.04
N HIS A 247 17.74 -8.01 -5.80
CA HIS A 247 16.67 -7.14 -5.31
C HIS A 247 15.30 -7.78 -5.50
N ILE A 248 14.73 -8.26 -4.40
CA ILE A 248 13.38 -8.84 -4.37
C ILE A 248 12.40 -7.90 -3.69
N ARG A 249 11.19 -7.80 -4.26
CA ARG A 249 10.09 -7.01 -3.72
C ARG A 249 8.93 -7.91 -3.33
N TYR A 250 8.46 -7.76 -2.09
CA TYR A 250 7.23 -8.43 -1.65
C TYR A 250 5.98 -7.73 -2.20
N ILE A 251 5.06 -8.51 -2.75
CA ILE A 251 3.81 -8.02 -3.35
C ILE A 251 2.62 -8.95 -3.08
N GLY A 252 2.85 -10.04 -2.31
CA GLY A 252 1.87 -11.09 -2.06
C GLY A 252 1.88 -12.20 -3.12
N LYS A 253 1.49 -13.41 -2.71
CA LYS A 253 1.63 -14.64 -3.54
C LYS A 253 0.83 -14.56 -4.85
N ASP A 254 -0.39 -14.05 -4.80
CA ASP A 254 -1.27 -13.99 -5.98
C ASP A 254 -0.71 -13.06 -7.06
N MET A 255 -0.24 -11.88 -6.68
CA MET A 255 0.34 -10.93 -7.62
C MET A 255 1.71 -11.39 -8.10
N ALA A 256 2.55 -11.91 -7.21
CA ALA A 256 3.86 -12.45 -7.58
C ALA A 256 3.75 -13.57 -8.61
N SER A 257 2.77 -14.47 -8.45
CA SER A 257 2.50 -15.56 -9.42
C SER A 257 2.08 -15.04 -10.80
N LYS A 258 1.26 -13.98 -10.85
CA LYS A 258 0.88 -13.33 -12.12
C LYS A 258 2.06 -12.69 -12.82
N LEU A 259 2.97 -12.08 -12.05
CA LEU A 259 4.14 -11.38 -12.58
C LEU A 259 5.29 -12.30 -12.94
N TYR A 260 5.32 -13.53 -12.41
CA TYR A 260 6.33 -14.55 -12.72
C TYR A 260 6.28 -14.97 -14.20
N ASN A 261 5.08 -15.14 -14.79
CA ASN A 261 4.85 -15.36 -16.22
C ASN A 261 5.78 -16.44 -16.82
N ASP A 262 5.82 -17.61 -16.20
CA ASP A 262 6.68 -18.75 -16.62
C ASP A 262 8.19 -18.40 -16.72
N GLY A 263 8.65 -17.47 -15.90
CA GLY A 263 10.05 -17.03 -15.83
C GLY A 263 10.38 -15.79 -16.67
N ASP A 264 9.47 -15.33 -17.52
CA ASP A 264 9.57 -14.03 -18.21
C ASP A 264 8.89 -12.95 -17.35
N TRP A 265 9.60 -12.46 -16.35
CA TRP A 265 9.08 -11.54 -15.35
C TRP A 265 8.44 -10.30 -15.96
N ILE A 266 7.16 -10.07 -15.66
CA ILE A 266 6.44 -8.83 -15.96
C ILE A 266 6.75 -7.82 -14.85
N THR A 267 7.18 -6.61 -15.20
CA THR A 267 7.43 -5.55 -14.22
C THR A 267 6.13 -4.92 -13.72
N LEU A 268 6.18 -4.24 -12.57
CA LEU A 268 5.03 -3.47 -12.07
C LEU A 268 4.61 -2.39 -13.06
N GLU A 269 5.58 -1.80 -13.73
CA GLU A 269 5.37 -0.77 -14.74
C GLU A 269 4.57 -1.32 -15.94
N GLU A 270 4.99 -2.49 -16.46
CA GLU A 270 4.27 -3.16 -17.56
C GLU A 270 2.87 -3.60 -17.12
N TYR A 271 2.78 -4.23 -15.94
CA TYR A 271 1.50 -4.79 -15.47
C TYR A 271 0.46 -3.69 -15.29
N TYR A 272 0.82 -2.63 -14.58
CA TYR A 272 -0.11 -1.54 -14.28
C TYR A 272 -0.24 -0.50 -15.38
N GLY A 273 0.70 -0.41 -16.32
CA GLY A 273 0.75 0.64 -17.33
C GLY A 273 1.12 2.00 -16.72
N ILE A 274 2.20 2.03 -15.93
CA ILE A 274 2.76 3.22 -15.29
C ILE A 274 4.19 3.48 -15.75
N ASP A 275 4.63 4.72 -15.62
CA ASP A 275 6.00 5.13 -15.97
C ASP A 275 6.98 4.97 -14.80
N SER A 276 8.27 4.89 -15.13
CA SER A 276 9.38 4.98 -14.19
C SER A 276 10.48 5.90 -14.77
N LYS A 277 10.23 7.21 -14.71
CA LYS A 277 11.15 8.24 -15.20
C LYS A 277 11.13 9.44 -14.26
N TYR A 278 12.31 9.98 -13.93
CA TYR A 278 12.40 11.25 -13.22
C TYR A 278 11.82 12.39 -14.07
N LYS A 279 11.02 13.24 -13.45
CA LYS A 279 10.46 14.45 -14.04
C LYS A 279 11.39 15.64 -13.84
#